data_98be3ebe5c4860413e6779fa2c039f56
#
_entry.id   98be3ebe5c4860413e6779fa2c039f56
#
_cell.length_a   1.000
_cell.length_b   1.000
_cell.length_c   1.000
_cell.angle_alpha   90.00
_cell.angle_beta   90.00
_cell.angle_gamma   90.00
#
_symmetry.space_group_name_H-M   'P 1'
#
loop_
_entity.id
_entity.type
_entity.pdbx_description
1 polymer ?
#
loop_
_entity_poly.entity_id
_entity_poly.type
_entity_poly.pdbx_seq_one_letter_code
_entity_poly.pdbx_strand_id
1 'polypeptide(L)'
;GLSVSLRQMAQAYTTFARNGDMVSLSLIKRETQPTTIQVFRPEVAVAVRHMLEAAAGPDGARLAQVQGYRVAGKSGTARKIVDGKYSKSLYRGSFVGFAPVSNPRIVVAVSIDEPKGHYFGGRIAAPVFADIVANSLRRLEIEPDEPVDALVALGADQEKR
;
A
#
# COMPACT_ATOMS: atom_id res chain seq x y z
N GLY A 1 -4.15 20.04 8.11
CA GLY A 1 -4.10 18.56 8.02
C GLY A 1 -3.16 17.98 9.06
N LEU A 2 -3.17 16.66 9.20
CA LEU A 2 -2.22 15.95 10.07
C LEU A 2 -0.92 15.68 9.30
N SER A 3 0.22 15.87 9.96
CA SER A 3 1.54 15.49 9.44
C SER A 3 2.01 14.25 10.18
N VAL A 4 2.36 13.21 9.42
CA VAL A 4 2.85 11.93 9.96
C VAL A 4 4.11 11.50 9.22
N SER A 5 4.99 10.78 9.89
CA SER A 5 6.14 10.15 9.24
C SER A 5 5.72 8.94 8.41
N LEU A 6 6.56 8.55 7.44
CA LEU A 6 6.34 7.35 6.62
C LEU A 6 6.23 6.09 7.50
N ARG A 7 7.03 6.00 8.57
CA ARG A 7 6.98 4.91 9.55
C ARG A 7 5.62 4.86 10.28
N GLN A 8 5.10 6.00 10.73
CA GLN A 8 3.79 6.06 11.38
C GLN A 8 2.66 5.65 10.43
N MET A 9 2.75 6.04 9.15
CA MET A 9 1.80 5.64 8.14
C MET A 9 1.84 4.13 7.90
N ALA A 10 3.03 3.53 7.74
CA ALA A 10 3.17 2.08 7.62
C ALA A 10 2.63 1.36 8.86
N GLN A 11 2.92 1.87 10.06
CA GLN A 11 2.40 1.32 11.32
C GLN A 11 0.86 1.34 11.38
N ALA A 12 0.24 2.44 11.00
CA ALA A 12 -1.22 2.56 10.97
C ALA A 12 -1.86 1.52 10.03
N TYR A 13 -1.24 1.25 8.88
CA TYR A 13 -1.75 0.25 7.93
C TYR A 13 -1.60 -1.19 8.42
N THR A 14 -0.74 -1.47 9.40
CA THR A 14 -0.71 -2.81 10.02
C THR A 14 -2.06 -3.17 10.65
N THR A 15 -2.85 -2.18 11.08
CA THR A 15 -4.18 -2.38 11.66
C THR A 15 -5.14 -3.06 10.66
N PHE A 16 -5.10 -2.66 9.39
CA PHE A 16 -5.94 -3.24 8.34
C PHE A 16 -5.35 -4.52 7.75
N ALA A 17 -4.02 -4.63 7.73
CA ALA A 17 -3.32 -5.88 7.37
C ALA A 17 -3.53 -7.00 8.39
N ARG A 18 -3.86 -6.65 9.64
CA ARG A 18 -4.17 -7.56 10.74
C ARG A 18 -5.67 -7.48 11.06
N ASN A 19 -6.08 -8.00 12.19
CA ASN A 19 -7.49 -8.03 12.60
C ASN A 19 -7.87 -6.84 13.47
N GLY A 20 -7.47 -5.63 13.06
CA GLY A 20 -7.78 -4.39 13.75
C GLY A 20 -6.76 -4.03 14.84
N ASP A 21 -5.74 -4.83 15.03
CA ASP A 21 -4.65 -4.57 15.98
C ASP A 21 -3.45 -3.94 15.28
N MET A 22 -2.98 -2.82 15.81
CA MET A 22 -1.80 -2.11 15.35
C MET A 22 -0.55 -2.66 16.05
N VAL A 23 0.49 -2.99 15.26
CA VAL A 23 1.74 -3.53 15.78
C VAL A 23 2.76 -2.42 16.03
N SER A 24 3.50 -2.52 17.14
CA SER A 24 4.63 -1.62 17.43
C SER A 24 5.83 -1.97 16.55
N LEU A 25 6.21 -1.05 15.64
CA LEU A 25 7.34 -1.22 14.74
C LEU A 25 8.68 -0.93 15.47
N SER A 26 9.72 -1.70 15.14
CA SER A 26 11.09 -1.50 15.60
C SER A 26 12.05 -1.47 14.39
N LEU A 27 13.07 -0.61 14.47
CA LEU A 27 14.19 -0.60 13.53
C LEU A 27 15.31 -1.56 13.96
N ILE A 28 15.23 -2.08 15.19
CA ILE A 28 16.18 -3.02 15.76
C ILE A 28 15.50 -4.39 15.81
N LYS A 29 16.24 -5.44 15.43
CA LYS A 29 15.77 -6.83 15.56
C LYS A 29 15.38 -7.10 17.01
N ARG A 30 14.18 -7.62 17.21
CA ARG A 30 13.65 -8.02 18.53
C ARG A 30 13.67 -9.54 18.64
N GLU A 31 13.96 -10.03 19.84
CA GLU A 31 13.85 -11.45 20.17
C GLU A 31 12.43 -11.79 20.70
N THR A 32 11.71 -10.79 21.16
CA THR A 32 10.33 -10.94 21.69
C THR A 32 9.30 -10.51 20.65
N GLN A 33 8.10 -11.08 20.76
CA GLN A 33 6.96 -10.65 19.94
C GLN A 33 6.66 -9.16 20.16
N PRO A 34 6.36 -8.41 19.09
CA PRO A 34 6.02 -7.00 19.21
C PRO A 34 4.71 -6.81 19.97
N THR A 35 4.62 -5.74 20.75
CA THR A 35 3.37 -5.33 21.37
C THR A 35 2.36 -4.87 20.34
N THR A 36 1.09 -5.20 20.57
CA THR A 36 -0.03 -4.78 19.72
C THR A 36 -1.06 -4.02 20.55
N ILE A 37 -1.80 -3.13 19.88
CA ILE A 37 -2.91 -2.38 20.46
C ILE A 37 -4.12 -2.59 19.55
N GLN A 38 -5.23 -3.08 20.12
CA GLN A 38 -6.49 -3.19 19.40
C GLN A 38 -7.03 -1.78 19.12
N VAL A 39 -7.16 -1.40 17.85
CA VAL A 39 -7.62 -0.07 17.38
C VAL A 39 -9.06 -0.16 16.90
N PHE A 40 -9.37 -1.19 16.10
CA PHE A 40 -10.70 -1.44 15.56
C PHE A 40 -11.13 -2.87 15.86
N ARG A 41 -12.44 -3.10 15.87
CA ARG A 41 -12.99 -4.45 15.90
C ARG A 41 -12.57 -5.21 14.62
N PRO A 42 -12.35 -6.53 14.69
CA PRO A 42 -11.89 -7.33 13.54
C PRO A 42 -12.76 -7.16 12.28
N GLU A 43 -14.08 -7.16 12.44
CA GLU A 43 -15.01 -7.01 11.32
C GLU A 43 -14.88 -5.66 10.60
N VAL A 44 -14.54 -4.59 11.33
CA VAL A 44 -14.28 -3.27 10.74
C VAL A 44 -12.99 -3.29 9.93
N ALA A 45 -11.93 -3.90 10.47
CA ALA A 45 -10.65 -4.03 9.77
C ALA A 45 -10.79 -4.83 8.48
N VAL A 46 -11.56 -5.93 8.50
CA VAL A 46 -11.86 -6.75 7.33
C VAL A 46 -12.64 -5.95 6.28
N ALA A 47 -13.69 -5.21 6.69
CA ALA A 47 -14.46 -4.38 5.78
C ALA A 47 -13.59 -3.30 5.09
N VAL A 48 -12.72 -2.62 5.87
CA VAL A 48 -11.80 -1.62 5.31
C VAL A 48 -10.76 -2.27 4.40
N ARG A 49 -10.28 -3.48 4.71
CA ARG A 49 -9.37 -4.25 3.84
C ARG A 49 -9.95 -4.46 2.46
N HIS A 50 -11.22 -4.87 2.36
CA HIS A 50 -11.91 -5.03 1.07
C HIS A 50 -12.07 -3.69 0.32
N MET A 51 -12.35 -2.59 1.04
CA MET A 51 -12.40 -1.27 0.42
C MET A 51 -11.03 -0.83 -0.11
N LEU A 52 -9.94 -1.13 0.62
CA LEU A 52 -8.57 -0.83 0.19
C LEU A 52 -8.14 -1.71 -0.99
N GLU A 53 -8.59 -2.95 -1.07
CA GLU A 53 -8.39 -3.85 -2.21
C GLU A 53 -9.06 -3.26 -3.45
N ALA A 54 -10.33 -2.88 -3.37
CA ALA A 54 -11.04 -2.23 -4.46
C ALA A 54 -10.36 -0.91 -4.90
N ALA A 55 -9.86 -0.11 -3.95
CA ALA A 55 -9.17 1.15 -4.25
C ALA A 55 -7.80 0.95 -4.93
N ALA A 56 -7.16 -0.20 -4.77
CA ALA A 56 -5.94 -0.60 -5.47
C ALA A 56 -6.22 -1.39 -6.76
N GLY A 57 -7.48 -1.70 -7.04
CA GLY A 57 -7.93 -2.48 -8.18
C GLY A 57 -7.86 -1.74 -9.52
N PRO A 58 -8.37 -2.39 -10.60
CA PRO A 58 -8.31 -1.88 -11.98
C PRO A 58 -8.94 -0.49 -12.16
N ASP A 59 -10.04 -0.23 -11.47
CA ASP A 59 -10.78 1.04 -11.53
C ASP A 59 -10.22 2.11 -10.57
N GLY A 60 -9.23 1.74 -9.76
CA GLY A 60 -8.57 2.61 -8.80
C GLY A 60 -7.11 2.90 -9.15
N ALA A 61 -6.22 2.62 -8.23
CA ALA A 61 -4.78 2.77 -8.43
C ALA A 61 -4.18 1.53 -9.10
N ARG A 62 -4.61 1.22 -10.33
CA ARG A 62 -4.24 0.01 -11.10
C ARG A 62 -2.72 -0.25 -11.19
N LEU A 63 -1.89 0.81 -11.12
CA LEU A 63 -0.43 0.67 -11.16
C LEU A 63 0.16 0.11 -9.85
N ALA A 64 -0.66 -0.08 -8.81
CA ALA A 64 -0.26 -0.77 -7.58
C ALA A 64 -0.40 -2.30 -7.68
N GLN A 65 -1.03 -2.81 -8.75
CA GLN A 65 -1.27 -4.24 -8.91
C GLN A 65 0.03 -5.01 -9.11
N VAL A 66 0.10 -6.20 -8.54
CA VAL A 66 1.23 -7.14 -8.60
C VAL A 66 0.72 -8.46 -9.13
N GLN A 67 1.27 -8.93 -10.24
CA GLN A 67 0.85 -10.18 -10.85
C GLN A 67 0.95 -11.36 -9.87
N GLY A 68 -0.13 -12.10 -9.72
CA GLY A 68 -0.25 -13.25 -8.83
C GLY A 68 -0.61 -12.90 -7.39
N TYR A 69 -0.70 -11.62 -7.03
CA TYR A 69 -0.99 -11.23 -5.67
C TYR A 69 -2.11 -10.19 -5.60
N ARG A 70 -3.07 -10.45 -4.74
CA ARG A 70 -4.08 -9.47 -4.38
C ARG A 70 -3.46 -8.39 -3.49
N VAL A 71 -3.68 -7.13 -3.84
CA VAL A 71 -3.10 -5.96 -3.18
C VAL A 71 -4.21 -5.10 -2.60
N ALA A 72 -4.00 -4.58 -1.40
CA ALA A 72 -4.87 -3.58 -0.80
C ALA A 72 -4.06 -2.32 -0.47
N GLY A 73 -4.58 -1.14 -0.79
CA GLY A 73 -3.86 0.09 -0.54
C GLY A 73 -4.61 1.35 -0.98
N LYS A 74 -3.99 2.51 -0.71
CA LYS A 74 -4.55 3.82 -1.05
C LYS A 74 -3.47 4.78 -1.51
N SER A 75 -3.76 5.46 -2.61
CA SER A 75 -2.98 6.60 -3.11
C SER A 75 -3.32 7.88 -2.34
N GLY A 76 -2.34 8.75 -2.20
CA GLY A 76 -2.50 10.10 -1.66
C GLY A 76 -1.78 11.13 -2.52
N THR A 77 -2.34 12.33 -2.61
CA THR A 77 -1.71 13.47 -3.25
C THR A 77 -1.97 14.69 -2.39
N ALA A 78 -0.90 15.27 -1.85
CA ALA A 78 -0.98 16.43 -0.99
C ALA A 78 -0.19 17.60 -1.58
N ARG A 79 -0.71 18.82 -1.43
CA ARG A 79 0.05 20.04 -1.70
C ARG A 79 1.01 20.30 -0.54
N LYS A 80 2.21 20.73 -0.85
CA LYS A 80 3.18 21.15 0.17
C LYS A 80 2.80 22.49 0.77
N ILE A 81 3.20 22.68 2.01
CA ILE A 81 3.09 23.97 2.69
C ILE A 81 4.46 24.67 2.56
N VAL A 82 4.46 25.87 2.00
CA VAL A 82 5.61 26.75 1.87
C VAL A 82 5.20 28.09 2.47
N ASP A 83 5.99 28.60 3.41
CA ASP A 83 5.74 29.86 4.12
C ASP A 83 4.30 29.95 4.72
N GLY A 84 3.85 28.84 5.31
CA GLY A 84 2.54 28.73 5.97
C GLY A 84 1.35 28.62 5.02
N LYS A 85 1.55 28.54 3.70
CA LYS A 85 0.49 28.45 2.68
C LYS A 85 0.64 27.20 1.82
N TYR A 86 -0.49 26.67 1.31
CA TYR A 86 -0.44 25.59 0.35
C TYR A 86 0.16 26.05 -0.98
N SER A 87 1.22 25.39 -1.41
CA SER A 87 1.85 25.63 -2.71
C SER A 87 0.86 25.33 -3.86
N LYS A 88 0.96 26.10 -4.95
CA LYS A 88 0.18 25.86 -6.16
C LYS A 88 0.80 24.81 -7.09
N SER A 89 2.11 24.55 -6.95
CA SER A 89 2.91 23.73 -7.87
C SER A 89 3.66 22.59 -7.21
N LEU A 90 3.87 22.63 -5.90
CA LEU A 90 4.65 21.61 -5.19
C LEU A 90 3.72 20.59 -4.52
N TYR A 91 3.93 19.33 -4.86
CA TYR A 91 3.12 18.22 -4.41
C TYR A 91 3.97 17.12 -3.77
N ARG A 92 3.29 16.30 -2.98
CA ARG A 92 3.80 15.02 -2.50
C ARG A 92 2.81 13.93 -2.90
N GLY A 93 3.27 12.98 -3.69
CA GLY A 93 2.49 11.81 -4.06
C GLY A 93 2.87 10.62 -3.19
N SER A 94 1.90 9.86 -2.72
CA SER A 94 2.13 8.72 -1.85
C SER A 94 1.24 7.53 -2.23
N PHE A 95 1.70 6.34 -1.85
CA PHE A 95 0.90 5.13 -1.84
C PHE A 95 1.27 4.31 -0.62
N VAL A 96 0.26 3.79 0.08
CA VAL A 96 0.45 2.88 1.22
C VAL A 96 -0.46 1.69 1.05
N GLY A 97 0.06 0.50 1.29
CA GLY A 97 -0.71 -0.72 1.13
C GLY A 97 -0.02 -1.92 1.72
N PHE A 98 -0.62 -3.08 1.50
CA PHE A 98 -0.12 -4.37 1.96
C PHE A 98 -0.51 -5.49 1.00
N ALA A 99 0.21 -6.58 1.07
CA ALA A 99 -0.01 -7.80 0.30
C ALA A 99 0.57 -9.03 1.02
N PRO A 100 0.08 -10.25 0.66
CA PRO A 100 -1.16 -10.57 -0.03
C PRO A 100 -2.40 -10.16 0.77
N VAL A 101 -3.56 -9.96 0.13
CA VAL A 101 -4.79 -9.55 0.87
C VAL A 101 -5.33 -10.68 1.73
N SER A 102 -5.23 -11.91 1.26
CA SER A 102 -5.71 -13.13 1.97
C SER A 102 -4.99 -13.37 3.29
N ASN A 103 -3.66 -13.14 3.30
CA ASN A 103 -2.80 -13.30 4.47
C ASN A 103 -1.66 -12.27 4.42
N PRO A 104 -1.88 -11.02 4.86
CA PRO A 104 -0.92 -9.94 4.70
C PRO A 104 0.43 -10.24 5.38
N ARG A 105 1.49 -10.15 4.60
CA ARG A 105 2.85 -10.47 5.04
C ARG A 105 3.76 -9.24 5.08
N ILE A 106 3.46 -8.25 4.26
CA ILE A 106 4.22 -6.99 4.22
C ILE A 106 3.27 -5.79 4.13
N VAL A 107 3.68 -4.70 4.76
CA VAL A 107 3.10 -3.36 4.57
C VAL A 107 4.17 -2.48 3.96
N VAL A 108 3.84 -1.78 2.90
CA VAL A 108 4.76 -0.89 2.19
C VAL A 108 4.16 0.51 2.13
N ALA A 109 4.96 1.52 2.45
CA ALA A 109 4.60 2.93 2.34
C ALA A 109 5.63 3.65 1.47
N VAL A 110 5.16 4.32 0.43
CA VAL A 110 5.97 5.09 -0.52
C VAL A 110 5.54 6.54 -0.50
N SER A 111 6.50 7.45 -0.45
CA SER A 111 6.27 8.89 -0.55
C SER A 111 7.30 9.50 -1.50
N ILE A 112 6.83 10.21 -2.53
CA ILE A 112 7.67 10.90 -3.50
C ILE A 112 7.41 12.39 -3.34
N ASP A 113 8.46 13.12 -3.01
CA ASP A 113 8.41 14.55 -2.76
C ASP A 113 8.79 15.33 -4.02
N GLU A 114 8.02 16.35 -4.36
CA GLU A 114 8.24 17.25 -5.50
C GLU A 114 8.52 16.49 -6.83
N PRO A 115 7.65 15.55 -7.22
CA PRO A 115 7.85 14.82 -8.46
C PRO A 115 7.82 15.76 -9.66
N LYS A 116 8.65 15.48 -10.68
CA LYS A 116 8.63 16.20 -11.95
C LYS A 116 7.60 15.57 -12.89
N GLY A 117 6.80 16.38 -13.54
CA GLY A 117 5.75 15.94 -14.48
C GLY A 117 4.46 15.56 -13.77
N HIS A 118 4.19 14.26 -13.61
CA HIS A 118 3.01 13.79 -12.89
C HIS A 118 3.19 13.88 -11.37
N TYR A 119 2.13 14.23 -10.65
CA TYR A 119 2.15 14.37 -9.18
C TYR A 119 1.12 13.50 -8.45
N PHE A 120 0.23 12.82 -9.16
CA PHE A 120 -0.76 11.93 -8.56
C PHE A 120 -0.09 10.67 -7.99
N GLY A 121 -0.30 10.39 -6.69
CA GLY A 121 0.30 9.25 -6.00
C GLY A 121 0.03 7.90 -6.67
N GLY A 122 -1.16 7.71 -7.23
CA GLY A 122 -1.51 6.52 -8.01
C GLY A 122 -0.73 6.34 -9.32
N ARG A 123 -0.07 7.40 -9.81
CA ARG A 123 0.77 7.32 -11.01
C ARG A 123 2.26 7.23 -10.71
N ILE A 124 2.71 7.83 -9.61
CA ILE A 124 4.15 7.94 -9.33
C ILE A 124 4.59 7.02 -8.19
N ALA A 125 3.79 6.87 -7.12
CA ALA A 125 4.12 6.07 -5.95
C ALA A 125 3.59 4.63 -6.05
N ALA A 126 2.46 4.41 -6.72
CA ALA A 126 1.87 3.08 -6.88
C ALA A 126 2.77 2.10 -7.66
N PRO A 127 3.42 2.44 -8.81
CA PRO A 127 4.33 1.51 -9.47
C PRO A 127 5.55 1.17 -8.62
N VAL A 128 6.12 2.13 -7.88
CA VAL A 128 7.23 1.87 -6.95
C VAL A 128 6.80 0.92 -5.83
N PHE A 129 5.59 1.11 -5.30
CA PHE A 129 5.00 0.18 -4.34
C PHE A 129 4.88 -1.24 -4.94
N ALA A 130 4.35 -1.37 -6.16
CA ALA A 130 4.20 -2.66 -6.84
C ALA A 130 5.52 -3.39 -7.01
N ASP A 131 6.57 -2.69 -7.45
CA ASP A 131 7.92 -3.25 -7.61
C ASP A 131 8.50 -3.74 -6.28
N ILE A 132 8.35 -2.95 -5.20
CA ILE A 132 8.82 -3.34 -3.86
C ILE A 132 8.06 -4.58 -3.38
N VAL A 133 6.73 -4.61 -3.53
CA VAL A 133 5.90 -5.74 -3.11
C VAL A 133 6.27 -7.00 -3.87
N ALA A 134 6.33 -6.93 -5.21
CA ALA A 134 6.66 -8.08 -6.06
C ALA A 134 8.02 -8.70 -5.69
N ASN A 135 9.04 -7.87 -5.53
CA ASN A 135 10.39 -8.33 -5.19
C ASN A 135 10.46 -8.87 -3.74
N SER A 136 9.75 -8.23 -2.81
CA SER A 136 9.76 -8.66 -1.41
C SER A 136 9.03 -9.98 -1.21
N LEU A 137 7.83 -10.16 -1.78
CA LEU A 137 7.06 -11.40 -1.66
C LEU A 137 7.81 -12.58 -2.27
N ARG A 138 8.47 -12.38 -3.43
CA ARG A 138 9.30 -13.41 -4.06
C ARG A 138 10.47 -13.80 -3.18
N ARG A 139 11.17 -12.84 -2.58
CA ARG A 139 12.30 -13.11 -1.67
C ARG A 139 11.90 -13.79 -0.37
N LEU A 140 10.67 -13.53 0.07
CA LEU A 140 10.09 -14.16 1.26
C LEU A 140 9.43 -15.51 0.96
N GLU A 141 9.48 -15.96 -0.31
CA GLU A 141 8.88 -17.22 -0.77
C GLU A 141 7.39 -17.33 -0.40
N ILE A 142 6.67 -16.21 -0.51
CA ILE A 142 5.24 -16.15 -0.23
C ILE A 142 4.48 -16.61 -1.48
N GLU A 143 3.59 -17.58 -1.31
CA GLU A 143 2.76 -18.09 -2.39
C GLU A 143 1.76 -17.04 -2.89
N PRO A 144 1.50 -16.98 -4.22
CA PRO A 144 0.46 -16.14 -4.81
C PRO A 144 -0.93 -16.43 -4.21
N ASP A 145 -1.76 -15.39 -4.05
CA ASP A 145 -3.14 -15.50 -3.57
C ASP A 145 -4.19 -15.04 -4.59
N GLU A 146 -3.74 -14.68 -5.80
CA GLU A 146 -4.66 -14.36 -6.89
C GLU A 146 -5.12 -15.63 -7.60
N PRO A 147 -6.43 -15.79 -7.91
CA PRO A 147 -6.93 -16.95 -8.66
C PRO A 147 -6.24 -17.08 -10.01
N VAL A 148 -5.96 -18.32 -10.43
CA VAL A 148 -5.28 -18.63 -11.71
C VAL A 148 -6.05 -18.07 -12.90
N ASP A 149 -7.37 -18.04 -12.85
CA ASP A 149 -8.23 -17.49 -13.91
C ASP A 149 -8.01 -15.98 -14.13
N ALA A 150 -7.71 -15.23 -13.06
CA ALA A 150 -7.36 -13.81 -13.16
C ALA A 150 -5.99 -13.59 -13.83
N LEU A 151 -5.05 -14.51 -13.64
CA LEU A 151 -3.73 -14.47 -14.29
C LEU A 151 -3.84 -14.70 -15.81
N VAL A 152 -4.71 -15.58 -16.24
CA VAL A 152 -4.96 -15.87 -17.67
C VAL A 152 -5.60 -14.66 -18.35
N ALA A 153 -6.55 -13.99 -17.70
CA ALA A 153 -7.21 -12.81 -18.25
C ALA A 153 -6.24 -11.63 -18.43
N LEU A 154 -5.32 -11.40 -17.47
CA LEU A 154 -4.29 -10.34 -17.58
C LEU A 154 -3.25 -10.63 -18.68
N GLY A 155 -2.91 -11.90 -18.92
CA GLY A 155 -2.01 -12.31 -20.01
C GLY A 155 -2.61 -12.07 -21.39
N ALA A 156 -3.91 -12.31 -21.55
CA ALA A 156 -4.63 -12.15 -22.82
C ALA A 156 -4.77 -10.66 -23.24
N ASP A 157 -4.79 -9.73 -22.31
CA ASP A 157 -4.87 -8.29 -22.61
C ASP A 157 -3.50 -7.69 -23.00
N GLN A 158 -2.40 -8.31 -22.64
CA GLN A 158 -1.06 -7.86 -23.02
C GLN A 158 -0.67 -8.27 -24.45
N GLU A 159 -1.23 -9.37 -24.98
CA GLU A 159 -0.98 -9.82 -26.36
C GLU A 159 -1.76 -9.02 -27.43
N LYS A 160 -2.72 -8.17 -27.01
CA LYS A 160 -3.54 -7.34 -27.91
C LYS A 160 -3.09 -5.89 -28.04
N ARG A 161 -1.94 -5.54 -27.51
CA ARG A 161 -1.31 -4.21 -27.62
C ARG A 161 0.04 -4.31 -28.27
#